data_57f554095d4158527c4a26e3cdb5b636
#
_entry.id   57f554095d4158527c4a26e3cdb5b636
#
_cell.length_a   1.000
_cell.length_b   1.000
_cell.length_c   1.000
_cell.angle_alpha   90.00
_cell.angle_beta   90.00
_cell.angle_gamma   90.00
#
_symmetry.space_group_name_H-M   'P 1'
#
loop_
_entity.id
_entity.type
_entity.pdbx_description
1 polymer ?
#
loop_
_entity_poly.entity_id
_entity_poly.type
_entity_poly.pdbx_seq_one_letter_code
_entity_poly.pdbx_strand_id
1 'polypeptide(L)'
;YPKATRGIRDVLRRRLLLVDQRASQRTSLQSLLARHTGKRLSEGQLKKLDSEGLRHLLPIPCASLIAEALLSMIQSMTEVIEQLERAVSTHCVKQKDYELVTGIGGIGKILGATIALETGTIERFADAGHYLSYARCVNTKKISNGKNKGHNNRKNGNRYLALAFMQAAHLAAIWEPQVKRFYQKKQSKSHIMVAKKAVAAKLARAVYHMLNNQEPFDVERAFG
;
A
#
# COMPACT_ATOMS: atom_id res chain seq x y z
N TYR A 1 -0.78 -19.99 7.41
CA TYR A 1 0.22 -18.99 7.85
C TYR A 1 0.98 -19.49 9.05
N PRO A 2 2.33 -19.40 9.06
CA PRO A 2 3.13 -19.75 10.21
C PRO A 2 2.72 -18.93 11.44
N LYS A 3 2.56 -19.58 12.58
CA LYS A 3 2.22 -18.91 13.85
C LYS A 3 3.26 -17.85 14.22
N ALA A 4 4.55 -18.13 13.92
CA ALA A 4 5.67 -17.25 14.21
C ALA A 4 5.57 -15.85 13.58
N THR A 5 4.96 -15.70 12.38
CA THR A 5 4.85 -14.42 11.68
C THR A 5 3.52 -13.71 11.95
N ARG A 6 2.61 -14.28 12.76
CA ARG A 6 1.30 -13.68 13.02
C ARG A 6 1.44 -12.31 13.69
N GLY A 7 2.23 -12.22 14.75
CA GLY A 7 2.41 -10.98 15.51
C GLY A 7 2.91 -9.83 14.64
N ILE A 8 3.94 -10.04 13.83
CA ILE A 8 4.50 -8.98 12.99
C ILE A 8 3.55 -8.57 11.84
N ARG A 9 2.73 -9.49 11.32
CA ARG A 9 1.67 -9.14 10.37
C ARG A 9 0.58 -8.28 11.02
N ASP A 10 0.23 -8.56 12.27
CA ASP A 10 -0.73 -7.76 13.01
C ASP A 10 -0.19 -6.34 13.26
N VAL A 11 1.13 -6.20 13.51
CA VAL A 11 1.82 -4.90 13.56
C VAL A 11 1.66 -4.14 12.24
N LEU A 12 1.93 -4.77 11.09
CA LEU A 12 1.77 -4.15 9.76
C LEU A 12 0.33 -3.72 9.49
N ARG A 13 -0.64 -4.57 9.84
CA ARG A 13 -2.06 -4.29 9.65
C ARG A 13 -2.54 -3.14 10.55
N ARG A 14 -2.05 -3.09 11.78
CA ARG A 14 -2.33 -1.98 12.70
C ARG A 14 -1.70 -0.69 12.18
N ARG A 15 -0.46 -0.75 11.71
CA ARG A 15 0.23 0.39 11.08
C ARG A 15 -0.58 0.95 9.91
N LEU A 16 -1.10 0.09 9.01
CA LEU A 16 -1.93 0.52 7.88
C LEU A 16 -3.20 1.24 8.34
N LEU A 17 -3.90 0.68 9.34
CA LEU A 17 -5.09 1.31 9.92
C LEU A 17 -4.78 2.69 10.50
N LEU A 18 -3.66 2.82 11.23
CA LEU A 18 -3.27 4.12 11.82
C LEU A 18 -2.91 5.15 10.73
N VAL A 19 -2.30 4.73 9.63
CA VAL A 19 -2.03 5.62 8.49
C VAL A 19 -3.32 6.15 7.87
N ASP A 20 -4.32 5.29 7.68
CA ASP A 20 -5.64 5.68 7.15
C ASP A 20 -6.35 6.64 8.12
N GLN A 21 -6.33 6.33 9.42
CA GLN A 21 -6.90 7.21 10.46
C GLN A 21 -6.20 8.57 10.51
N ARG A 22 -4.86 8.59 10.48
CA ARG A 22 -4.08 9.82 10.44
C ARG A 22 -4.40 10.67 9.20
N ALA A 23 -4.55 10.04 8.05
CA ALA A 23 -4.95 10.73 6.82
C ALA A 23 -6.35 11.36 6.95
N SER A 24 -7.29 10.67 7.59
CA SER A 24 -8.62 11.21 7.89
C SER A 24 -8.55 12.45 8.82
N GLN A 25 -7.75 12.39 9.91
CA GLN A 25 -7.57 13.52 10.81
C GLN A 25 -6.92 14.73 10.11
N ARG A 26 -5.92 14.48 9.24
CA ARG A 26 -5.32 15.55 8.41
C ARG A 26 -6.33 16.21 7.49
N THR A 27 -7.18 15.42 6.84
CA THR A 27 -8.23 15.94 5.96
C THR A 27 -9.23 16.78 6.76
N SER A 28 -9.60 16.35 7.95
CA SER A 28 -10.49 17.09 8.87
C SER A 28 -9.86 18.44 9.27
N LEU A 29 -8.59 18.43 9.70
CA LEU A 29 -7.86 19.65 10.04
C LEU A 29 -7.74 20.62 8.85
N GLN A 30 -7.41 20.12 7.66
CA GLN A 30 -7.36 20.94 6.45
C GLN A 30 -8.72 21.56 6.11
N SER A 31 -9.80 20.80 6.27
CA SER A 31 -11.16 21.28 6.01
C SER A 31 -11.59 22.36 7.02
N LEU A 32 -11.19 22.20 8.29
CA LEU A 32 -11.43 23.21 9.32
C LEU A 32 -10.66 24.52 9.00
N LEU A 33 -9.38 24.41 8.71
CA LEU A 33 -8.53 25.55 8.35
C LEU A 33 -9.07 26.28 7.10
N ALA A 34 -9.41 25.53 6.04
CA ALA A 34 -9.92 26.11 4.81
C ALA A 34 -11.24 26.89 5.02
N ARG A 35 -12.14 26.41 5.89
CA ARG A 35 -13.40 27.10 6.21
C ARG A 35 -13.19 28.43 6.93
N HIS A 36 -12.19 28.50 7.81
CA HIS A 36 -11.94 29.69 8.63
C HIS A 36 -10.98 30.69 7.98
N THR A 37 -10.01 30.20 7.19
CA THR A 37 -8.98 31.05 6.58
C THR A 37 -9.20 31.31 5.09
N GLY A 38 -10.14 30.62 4.46
CA GLY A 38 -10.35 30.67 3.01
C GLY A 38 -9.23 29.99 2.20
N LYS A 39 -8.20 29.42 2.83
CA LYS A 39 -7.02 28.85 2.17
C LYS A 39 -6.77 27.42 2.60
N ARG A 40 -6.31 26.59 1.66
CA ARG A 40 -5.88 25.23 1.93
C ARG A 40 -4.36 25.21 2.14
N LEU A 41 -3.90 24.70 3.27
CA LEU A 41 -2.47 24.58 3.55
C LEU A 41 -1.87 23.42 2.76
N SER A 42 -0.62 23.61 2.29
CA SER A 42 0.15 22.50 1.72
C SER A 42 0.56 21.49 2.81
N GLU A 43 0.92 20.27 2.39
CA GLU A 43 1.45 19.24 3.31
C GLU A 43 2.67 19.72 4.12
N GLY A 44 3.57 20.50 3.48
CA GLY A 44 4.74 21.07 4.13
C GLY A 44 4.40 22.10 5.20
N GLN A 45 3.38 22.93 4.95
CA GLN A 45 2.87 23.89 5.93
C GLN A 45 2.17 23.19 7.10
N LEU A 46 1.36 22.17 6.80
CA LEU A 46 0.66 21.38 7.83
C LEU A 46 1.63 20.67 8.78
N LYS A 47 2.76 20.18 8.27
CA LYS A 47 3.79 19.51 9.08
C LYS A 47 4.54 20.46 10.01
N LYS A 48 4.61 21.73 9.67
CA LYS A 48 5.30 22.77 10.47
C LYS A 48 4.34 23.47 11.45
N LEU A 49 3.07 23.13 11.40
CA LEU A 49 2.05 23.77 12.21
C LEU A 49 2.15 23.27 13.66
N ASP A 50 2.23 24.19 14.59
CA ASP A 50 2.18 23.97 16.03
C ASP A 50 0.92 24.61 16.65
N SER A 51 0.76 24.49 17.95
CA SER A 51 -0.40 25.04 18.67
C SER A 51 -0.46 26.57 18.60
N GLU A 52 0.67 27.25 18.58
CA GLU A 52 0.72 28.71 18.48
C GLU A 52 0.30 29.19 17.09
N GLY A 53 0.83 28.59 16.05
CA GLY A 53 0.43 28.85 14.66
C GLY A 53 -1.05 28.54 14.41
N LEU A 54 -1.60 27.51 15.06
CA LEU A 54 -3.05 27.22 14.98
C LEU A 54 -3.90 28.32 15.61
N ARG A 55 -3.53 28.82 16.80
CA ARG A 55 -4.27 29.91 17.47
C ARG A 55 -4.23 31.21 16.63
N HIS A 56 -3.11 31.46 15.99
CA HIS A 56 -2.95 32.63 15.11
C HIS A 56 -3.86 32.54 13.87
N LEU A 57 -3.94 31.33 13.28
CA LEU A 57 -4.78 31.08 12.11
C LEU A 57 -6.28 30.97 12.44
N LEU A 58 -6.61 30.56 13.65
CA LEU A 58 -7.98 30.30 14.12
C LEU A 58 -8.26 31.05 15.42
N PRO A 59 -8.56 32.37 15.36
CA PRO A 59 -8.80 33.18 16.55
C PRO A 59 -10.10 32.82 17.29
N ILE A 60 -10.98 32.01 16.70
CA ILE A 60 -12.21 31.54 17.33
C ILE A 60 -11.89 30.41 18.30
N PRO A 61 -12.17 30.55 19.62
CA PRO A 61 -11.73 29.59 20.65
C PRO A 61 -12.14 28.13 20.37
N CYS A 62 -13.39 27.91 19.95
CA CYS A 62 -13.88 26.55 19.64
C CYS A 62 -13.17 25.95 18.41
N ALA A 63 -12.85 26.75 17.38
CA ALA A 63 -12.15 26.28 16.19
C ALA A 63 -10.69 25.95 16.52
N SER A 64 -10.03 26.78 17.33
CA SER A 64 -8.68 26.52 17.82
C SER A 64 -8.61 25.26 18.65
N LEU A 65 -9.53 25.06 19.60
CA LEU A 65 -9.60 23.85 20.42
C LEU A 65 -9.71 22.58 19.57
N ILE A 66 -10.61 22.57 18.57
CA ILE A 66 -10.76 21.42 17.67
C ILE A 66 -9.48 21.18 16.87
N ALA A 67 -8.85 22.24 16.36
CA ALA A 67 -7.63 22.13 15.57
C ALA A 67 -6.44 21.60 16.42
N GLU A 68 -6.28 22.06 17.64
CA GLU A 68 -5.27 21.58 18.58
C GLU A 68 -5.48 20.08 18.92
N ALA A 69 -6.73 19.66 19.16
CA ALA A 69 -7.05 18.26 19.39
C ALA A 69 -6.70 17.37 18.17
N LEU A 70 -7.07 17.82 16.96
CA LEU A 70 -6.73 17.11 15.72
C LEU A 70 -5.22 17.04 15.49
N LEU A 71 -4.48 18.12 15.76
CA LEU A 71 -3.02 18.16 15.63
C LEU A 71 -2.36 17.19 16.61
N SER A 72 -2.77 17.18 17.87
CA SER A 72 -2.27 16.26 18.89
C SER A 72 -2.51 14.79 18.49
N MET A 73 -3.69 14.45 17.98
CA MET A 73 -3.99 13.10 17.45
C MET A 73 -3.08 12.73 16.28
N ILE A 74 -2.85 13.65 15.33
CA ILE A 74 -1.97 13.42 14.17
C ILE A 74 -0.53 13.17 14.63
N GLN A 75 -0.02 13.92 15.59
CA GLN A 75 1.32 13.77 16.15
C GLN A 75 1.47 12.42 16.86
N SER A 76 0.57 12.10 17.78
CA SER A 76 0.57 10.82 18.49
C SER A 76 0.49 9.61 17.55
N MET A 77 -0.40 9.65 16.54
CA MET A 77 -0.46 8.60 15.54
C MET A 77 0.84 8.49 14.73
N THR A 78 1.52 9.59 14.46
CA THR A 78 2.79 9.60 13.72
C THR A 78 3.88 8.88 14.50
N GLU A 79 4.02 9.17 15.78
CA GLU A 79 4.99 8.50 16.67
C GLU A 79 4.75 7.00 16.78
N VAL A 80 3.48 6.59 16.95
CA VAL A 80 3.12 5.17 17.01
C VAL A 80 3.40 4.48 15.68
N ILE A 81 3.07 5.10 14.53
CA ILE A 81 3.37 4.54 13.21
C ILE A 81 4.87 4.31 13.05
N GLU A 82 5.71 5.27 13.44
CA GLU A 82 7.17 5.14 13.35
C GLU A 82 7.71 4.02 14.26
N GLN A 83 7.14 3.84 15.46
CA GLN A 83 7.49 2.72 16.34
C GLN A 83 7.17 1.37 15.69
N LEU A 84 5.97 1.23 15.10
CA LEU A 84 5.56 0.01 14.40
C LEU A 84 6.44 -0.25 13.17
N GLU A 85 6.82 0.78 12.42
CA GLU A 85 7.70 0.67 11.24
C GLU A 85 9.12 0.23 11.64
N ARG A 86 9.65 0.71 12.76
CA ARG A 86 10.93 0.25 13.31
C ARG A 86 10.87 -1.24 13.68
N ALA A 87 9.82 -1.67 14.37
CA ALA A 87 9.64 -3.07 14.73
C ALA A 87 9.58 -3.99 13.50
N VAL A 88 8.83 -3.58 12.45
CA VAL A 88 8.75 -4.30 11.17
C VAL A 88 10.11 -4.39 10.50
N SER A 89 10.84 -3.26 10.42
CA SER A 89 12.15 -3.22 9.77
C SER A 89 13.16 -4.14 10.45
N THR A 90 13.20 -4.12 11.79
CA THR A 90 14.09 -5.01 12.58
C THR A 90 13.78 -6.49 12.34
N HIS A 91 12.48 -6.84 12.23
CA HIS A 91 12.08 -8.22 11.99
C HIS A 91 12.40 -8.71 10.57
N CYS A 92 12.23 -7.85 9.56
CA CYS A 92 12.31 -8.25 8.16
C CYS A 92 13.72 -8.21 7.57
N VAL A 93 14.64 -7.41 8.11
CA VAL A 93 15.95 -7.10 7.51
C VAL A 93 16.81 -8.34 7.17
N LYS A 94 16.62 -9.45 7.88
CA LYS A 94 17.36 -10.71 7.68
C LYS A 94 16.59 -11.75 6.86
N GLN A 95 15.44 -11.40 6.28
CA GLN A 95 14.62 -12.35 5.54
C GLN A 95 14.89 -12.21 4.03
N LYS A 96 15.32 -13.31 3.41
CA LYS A 96 15.66 -13.35 1.98
C LYS A 96 14.50 -12.93 1.08
N ASP A 97 13.28 -13.38 1.38
CA ASP A 97 12.08 -12.99 0.63
C ASP A 97 11.81 -11.48 0.68
N TYR A 98 12.07 -10.86 1.83
CA TYR A 98 11.97 -9.41 1.99
C TYR A 98 13.03 -8.67 1.16
N GLU A 99 14.28 -9.15 1.17
CA GLU A 99 15.38 -8.59 0.39
C GLU A 99 15.07 -8.66 -1.11
N LEU A 100 14.63 -9.82 -1.61
CA LEU A 100 14.22 -10.00 -3.00
C LEU A 100 13.13 -9.00 -3.40
N VAL A 101 12.06 -8.90 -2.62
CA VAL A 101 10.92 -8.04 -2.95
C VAL A 101 11.29 -6.55 -2.91
N THR A 102 12.14 -6.12 -1.98
CA THR A 102 12.61 -4.73 -1.91
C THR A 102 13.61 -4.37 -3.02
N GLY A 103 14.16 -5.35 -3.71
CA GLY A 103 14.98 -5.16 -4.93
C GLY A 103 14.18 -4.69 -6.15
N ILE A 104 12.84 -4.71 -6.11
CA ILE A 104 12.00 -4.17 -7.19
C ILE A 104 11.97 -2.64 -7.08
N GLY A 105 12.29 -1.93 -8.16
CA GLY A 105 12.26 -0.47 -8.21
C GLY A 105 10.90 0.10 -7.77
N GLY A 106 10.94 1.01 -6.81
CA GLY A 106 9.74 1.62 -6.21
C GLY A 106 9.11 0.85 -5.05
N ILE A 107 9.59 -0.34 -4.69
CA ILE A 107 9.12 -1.08 -3.52
C ILE A 107 10.02 -0.78 -2.31
N GLY A 108 9.58 0.15 -1.47
CA GLY A 108 10.28 0.50 -0.23
C GLY A 108 10.06 -0.51 0.91
N LYS A 109 10.75 -0.27 2.04
CA LYS A 109 10.82 -1.19 3.19
C LYS A 109 9.47 -1.71 3.68
N ILE A 110 8.50 -0.84 3.94
CA ILE A 110 7.19 -1.24 4.48
C ILE A 110 6.34 -1.97 3.44
N LEU A 111 6.43 -1.56 2.18
CA LEU A 111 5.70 -2.21 1.10
C LEU A 111 6.25 -3.61 0.84
N GLY A 112 7.57 -3.76 0.80
CA GLY A 112 8.26 -5.05 0.68
C GLY A 112 7.94 -5.98 1.85
N ALA A 113 7.98 -5.47 3.09
CA ALA A 113 7.59 -6.24 4.27
C ALA A 113 6.12 -6.70 4.20
N THR A 114 5.22 -5.83 3.73
CA THR A 114 3.81 -6.20 3.55
C THR A 114 3.67 -7.34 2.53
N ILE A 115 4.33 -7.24 1.39
CA ILE A 115 4.27 -8.28 0.34
C ILE A 115 4.87 -9.59 0.87
N ALA A 116 6.06 -9.57 1.45
CA ALA A 116 6.73 -10.78 1.95
C ALA A 116 5.92 -11.47 3.07
N LEU A 117 5.54 -10.73 4.11
CA LEU A 117 4.84 -11.29 5.27
C LEU A 117 3.40 -11.71 4.98
N GLU A 118 2.68 -10.99 4.11
CA GLU A 118 1.32 -11.37 3.72
C GLU A 118 1.29 -12.48 2.66
N THR A 119 2.37 -12.69 1.92
CA THR A 119 2.60 -13.88 1.08
C THR A 119 2.82 -15.10 1.95
N GLY A 120 3.67 -14.98 2.98
CA GLY A 120 4.12 -16.12 3.76
C GLY A 120 4.92 -17.11 2.90
N THR A 121 4.75 -18.39 3.14
CA THR A 121 5.42 -19.47 2.40
C THR A 121 4.86 -19.53 0.96
N ILE A 122 5.70 -19.34 -0.04
CA ILE A 122 5.28 -19.29 -1.46
C ILE A 122 4.80 -20.63 -1.98
N GLU A 123 5.39 -21.73 -1.50
CA GLU A 123 5.09 -23.11 -1.89
C GLU A 123 3.66 -23.54 -1.56
N ARG A 124 2.96 -22.78 -0.72
CA ARG A 124 1.53 -23.04 -0.45
C ARG A 124 0.62 -22.73 -1.65
N PHE A 125 1.13 -22.05 -2.67
CA PHE A 125 0.40 -21.75 -3.89
C PHE A 125 0.84 -22.70 -5.00
N ALA A 126 -0.10 -23.43 -5.57
CA ALA A 126 0.18 -24.42 -6.62
C ALA A 126 0.85 -23.78 -7.86
N ASP A 127 0.49 -22.54 -8.18
CA ASP A 127 1.04 -21.78 -9.29
C ASP A 127 0.87 -20.26 -9.10
N ALA A 128 1.42 -19.48 -10.04
CA ALA A 128 1.29 -18.03 -10.06
C ALA A 128 -0.17 -17.57 -10.16
N GLY A 129 -1.05 -18.30 -10.84
CA GLY A 129 -2.47 -17.97 -10.98
C GLY A 129 -3.20 -17.99 -9.64
N HIS A 130 -2.95 -19.03 -8.83
CA HIS A 130 -3.47 -19.13 -7.45
C HIS A 130 -2.97 -17.99 -6.57
N TYR A 131 -1.68 -17.65 -6.65
CA TYR A 131 -1.13 -16.52 -5.94
C TYR A 131 -1.77 -15.18 -6.36
N LEU A 132 -1.92 -14.93 -7.68
CA LEU A 132 -2.54 -13.72 -8.20
C LEU A 132 -4.02 -13.60 -7.76
N SER A 133 -4.73 -14.72 -7.75
CA SER A 133 -6.11 -14.79 -7.24
C SER A 133 -6.17 -14.46 -5.75
N TYR A 134 -5.29 -15.04 -4.95
CA TYR A 134 -5.17 -14.75 -3.53
C TYR A 134 -4.79 -13.28 -3.26
N ALA A 135 -3.88 -12.71 -4.05
CA ALA A 135 -3.51 -11.30 -3.99
C ALA A 135 -4.56 -10.35 -4.58
N ARG A 136 -5.69 -10.86 -5.07
CA ARG A 136 -6.78 -10.11 -5.73
C ARG A 136 -6.32 -9.29 -6.95
N CYS A 137 -5.22 -9.69 -7.57
CA CYS A 137 -4.67 -9.00 -8.75
C CYS A 137 -5.40 -9.37 -10.04
N VAL A 138 -6.14 -10.48 -10.06
CA VAL A 138 -6.94 -10.96 -11.18
C VAL A 138 -8.40 -11.15 -10.78
N ASN A 139 -9.30 -11.05 -11.77
CA ASN A 139 -10.71 -11.37 -11.56
C ASN A 139 -10.92 -12.86 -11.88
N THR A 140 -11.42 -13.62 -10.93
CA THR A 140 -11.77 -15.02 -11.14
C THR A 140 -13.20 -15.14 -11.67
N LYS A 141 -13.38 -15.92 -12.75
CA LYS A 141 -14.70 -16.24 -13.30
C LYS A 141 -15.35 -17.35 -12.47
N LYS A 142 -16.64 -17.24 -12.21
CA LYS A 142 -17.44 -18.32 -11.64
C LYS A 142 -17.94 -19.20 -12.80
N ILE A 143 -17.35 -20.37 -12.97
CA ILE A 143 -17.78 -21.32 -14.00
C ILE A 143 -18.60 -22.43 -13.32
N SER A 144 -19.76 -22.75 -13.86
CA SER A 144 -20.62 -23.88 -13.46
C SER A 144 -21.20 -24.53 -14.70
N ASN A 145 -21.03 -25.84 -14.83
CA ASN A 145 -21.42 -26.63 -16.02
C ASN A 145 -20.91 -26.02 -17.34
N GLY A 146 -19.62 -25.64 -17.40
CA GLY A 146 -19.00 -25.02 -18.58
C GLY A 146 -19.46 -23.59 -18.88
N LYS A 147 -20.46 -23.05 -18.20
CA LYS A 147 -21.02 -21.72 -18.45
C LYS A 147 -20.49 -20.71 -17.45
N ASN A 148 -20.12 -19.50 -17.93
CA ASN A 148 -19.72 -18.40 -17.09
C ASN A 148 -20.95 -17.86 -16.32
N LYS A 149 -20.92 -18.00 -15.00
CA LYS A 149 -21.96 -17.52 -14.06
C LYS A 149 -21.60 -16.16 -13.44
N GLY A 150 -20.70 -15.40 -14.06
CA GLY A 150 -20.23 -14.11 -13.57
C GLY A 150 -18.87 -14.16 -12.88
N HIS A 151 -18.65 -13.27 -11.93
CA HIS A 151 -17.39 -13.19 -11.20
C HIS A 151 -17.51 -13.80 -9.81
N ASN A 152 -16.44 -14.46 -9.34
CA ASN A 152 -16.33 -14.88 -7.95
C ASN A 152 -16.34 -13.66 -7.01
N ASN A 153 -16.62 -13.93 -5.73
CA ASN A 153 -16.62 -12.89 -4.70
C ASN A 153 -15.29 -12.11 -4.70
N ARG A 154 -15.35 -10.81 -5.04
CA ARG A 154 -14.19 -9.92 -5.08
C ARG A 154 -13.53 -9.72 -3.71
N LYS A 155 -14.20 -10.11 -2.63
CA LYS A 155 -13.66 -10.03 -1.26
C LYS A 155 -12.82 -11.25 -0.87
N ASN A 156 -12.85 -12.35 -1.63
CA ASN A 156 -12.00 -13.52 -1.39
C ASN A 156 -10.53 -13.18 -1.62
N GLY A 157 -9.64 -13.78 -0.83
CA GLY A 157 -8.21 -13.52 -0.89
C GLY A 157 -7.72 -12.42 0.06
N ASN A 158 -6.47 -12.01 -0.08
CA ASN A 158 -5.80 -11.11 0.84
C ASN A 158 -5.92 -9.64 0.40
N ARG A 159 -6.66 -8.83 1.19
CA ARG A 159 -6.84 -7.39 0.91
C ARG A 159 -5.55 -6.58 1.06
N TYR A 160 -4.65 -6.99 1.95
CA TYR A 160 -3.40 -6.27 2.20
C TYR A 160 -2.42 -6.44 1.04
N LEU A 161 -2.32 -7.66 0.48
CA LEU A 161 -1.59 -7.89 -0.76
C LEU A 161 -2.19 -7.11 -1.93
N ALA A 162 -3.51 -7.07 -2.05
CA ALA A 162 -4.18 -6.29 -3.10
C ALA A 162 -3.80 -4.81 -3.04
N LEU A 163 -3.83 -4.21 -1.84
CA LEU A 163 -3.41 -2.82 -1.64
C LEU A 163 -1.93 -2.64 -1.91
N ALA A 164 -1.08 -3.55 -1.41
CA ALA A 164 0.36 -3.48 -1.60
C ALA A 164 0.75 -3.54 -3.08
N PHE A 165 0.19 -4.47 -3.86
CA PHE A 165 0.49 -4.55 -5.30
C PHE A 165 -0.08 -3.38 -6.10
N MET A 166 -1.20 -2.79 -5.70
CA MET A 166 -1.69 -1.56 -6.34
C MET A 166 -0.79 -0.35 -6.06
N GLN A 167 -0.23 -0.25 -4.86
CA GLN A 167 0.77 0.77 -4.52
C GLN A 167 2.10 0.50 -5.25
N ALA A 168 2.59 -0.74 -5.23
CA ALA A 168 3.78 -1.16 -5.96
C ALA A 168 3.67 -0.85 -7.46
N ALA A 169 2.53 -1.12 -8.08
CA ALA A 169 2.28 -0.82 -9.49
C ALA A 169 2.37 0.69 -9.80
N HIS A 170 1.90 1.53 -8.88
CA HIS A 170 2.02 2.98 -9.04
C HIS A 170 3.47 3.44 -8.93
N LEU A 171 4.19 2.98 -7.93
CA LEU A 171 5.57 3.39 -7.68
C LEU A 171 6.53 2.82 -8.75
N ALA A 172 6.41 1.54 -9.08
CA ALA A 172 7.24 0.93 -10.13
C ALA A 172 7.06 1.61 -11.50
N ALA A 173 5.86 2.11 -11.83
CA ALA A 173 5.64 2.88 -13.05
C ALA A 173 6.34 4.26 -13.05
N ILE A 174 6.80 4.74 -11.88
CA ILE A 174 7.60 5.97 -11.75
C ILE A 174 9.10 5.64 -11.91
N TRP A 175 9.55 4.55 -11.28
CA TRP A 175 10.96 4.22 -11.16
C TRP A 175 11.51 3.35 -12.30
N GLU A 176 10.66 2.48 -12.91
CA GLU A 176 11.07 1.51 -13.93
C GLU A 176 10.54 1.91 -15.31
N PRO A 177 11.40 2.28 -16.26
CA PRO A 177 10.97 2.72 -17.60
C PRO A 177 10.13 1.69 -18.36
N GLN A 178 10.44 0.39 -18.25
CA GLN A 178 9.69 -0.70 -18.88
C GLN A 178 8.28 -0.82 -18.30
N VAL A 179 8.15 -0.72 -16.97
CA VAL A 179 6.86 -0.72 -16.30
C VAL A 179 6.02 0.50 -16.72
N LYS A 180 6.67 1.68 -16.82
CA LYS A 180 6.02 2.92 -17.29
C LYS A 180 5.47 2.76 -18.71
N ARG A 181 6.28 2.22 -19.64
CA ARG A 181 5.86 1.96 -21.03
C ARG A 181 4.66 1.01 -21.08
N PHE A 182 4.72 -0.09 -20.34
CA PHE A 182 3.61 -1.04 -20.26
C PHE A 182 2.34 -0.38 -19.67
N TYR A 183 2.47 0.39 -18.59
CA TYR A 183 1.37 1.13 -17.99
C TYR A 183 0.71 2.09 -18.98
N GLN A 184 1.51 2.94 -19.66
CA GLN A 184 1.02 3.90 -20.66
C GLN A 184 0.31 3.21 -21.84
N LYS A 185 0.89 2.12 -22.37
CA LYS A 185 0.27 1.30 -23.43
C LYS A 185 -1.08 0.71 -23.00
N LYS A 186 -1.24 0.36 -21.72
CA LYS A 186 -2.52 -0.12 -21.20
C LYS A 186 -3.50 1.02 -20.93
N GLN A 187 -3.02 2.15 -20.43
CA GLN A 187 -3.83 3.33 -20.14
C GLN A 187 -4.42 3.95 -21.42
N SER A 188 -3.70 3.94 -22.54
CA SER A 188 -4.24 4.44 -23.82
C SER A 188 -5.44 3.64 -24.35
N LYS A 189 -5.65 2.41 -23.87
CA LYS A 189 -6.72 1.50 -24.31
C LYS A 189 -7.76 1.20 -23.24
N SER A 190 -7.57 1.69 -22.01
CA SER A 190 -8.44 1.34 -20.88
C SER A 190 -8.39 2.40 -19.77
N HIS A 191 -9.36 2.32 -18.85
CA HIS A 191 -9.38 3.21 -17.68
C HIS A 191 -8.12 3.06 -16.83
N ILE A 192 -7.64 4.16 -16.25
CA ILE A 192 -6.43 4.26 -15.42
C ILE A 192 -6.33 3.16 -14.34
N MET A 193 -7.44 2.82 -13.67
CA MET A 193 -7.45 1.77 -12.65
C MET A 193 -7.27 0.36 -13.23
N VAL A 194 -7.76 0.12 -14.46
CA VAL A 194 -7.56 -1.14 -15.17
C VAL A 194 -6.11 -1.29 -15.58
N ALA A 195 -5.48 -0.22 -16.08
CA ALA A 195 -4.06 -0.20 -16.41
C ALA A 195 -3.19 -0.46 -15.17
N LYS A 196 -3.45 0.22 -14.03
CA LYS A 196 -2.77 -0.03 -12.76
C LYS A 196 -2.92 -1.49 -12.30
N LYS A 197 -4.13 -2.05 -12.39
CA LYS A 197 -4.38 -3.44 -12.00
C LYS A 197 -3.63 -4.43 -12.90
N ALA A 198 -3.47 -4.12 -14.19
CA ALA A 198 -2.68 -4.95 -15.10
C ALA A 198 -1.18 -4.96 -14.72
N VAL A 199 -0.63 -3.81 -14.33
CA VAL A 199 0.75 -3.72 -13.79
C VAL A 199 0.86 -4.51 -12.48
N ALA A 200 -0.08 -4.32 -11.56
CA ALA A 200 -0.12 -5.04 -10.27
C ALA A 200 -0.13 -6.56 -10.47
N ALA A 201 -0.90 -7.05 -11.45
CA ALA A 201 -0.95 -8.48 -11.79
C ALA A 201 0.40 -8.99 -12.36
N LYS A 202 1.07 -8.21 -13.23
CA LYS A 202 2.41 -8.57 -13.72
C LYS A 202 3.44 -8.58 -12.60
N LEU A 203 3.45 -7.55 -11.73
CA LEU A 203 4.34 -7.52 -10.56
C LEU A 203 4.08 -8.70 -9.60
N ALA A 204 2.82 -9.00 -9.30
CA ALA A 204 2.49 -10.15 -8.45
C ALA A 204 2.98 -11.47 -9.07
N ARG A 205 2.88 -11.63 -10.40
CA ARG A 205 3.44 -12.79 -11.09
C ARG A 205 4.96 -12.84 -10.98
N ALA A 206 5.63 -11.72 -11.18
CA ALA A 206 7.08 -11.63 -11.02
C ALA A 206 7.50 -12.00 -9.60
N VAL A 207 6.85 -11.41 -8.58
CA VAL A 207 7.10 -11.74 -7.17
C VAL A 207 6.91 -13.24 -6.88
N TYR A 208 5.86 -13.88 -7.43
CA TYR A 208 5.70 -15.34 -7.30
C TYR A 208 6.94 -16.09 -7.79
N HIS A 209 7.40 -15.81 -9.01
CA HIS A 209 8.57 -16.49 -9.57
C HIS A 209 9.86 -16.16 -8.83
N MET A 210 10.05 -14.90 -8.43
CA MET A 210 11.20 -14.48 -7.62
C MET A 210 11.30 -15.26 -6.31
N LEU A 211 10.19 -15.37 -5.58
CA LEU A 211 10.15 -16.08 -4.30
C LEU A 211 10.25 -17.60 -4.49
N ASN A 212 9.61 -18.15 -5.51
CA ASN A 212 9.66 -19.59 -5.79
C ASN A 212 11.05 -20.06 -6.24
N ASN A 213 11.72 -19.27 -7.08
CA ASN A 213 13.05 -19.60 -7.63
C ASN A 213 14.20 -19.00 -6.82
N GLN A 214 13.90 -18.11 -5.86
CA GLN A 214 14.88 -17.35 -5.09
C GLN A 214 15.83 -16.53 -5.98
N GLU A 215 15.27 -15.92 -7.04
CA GLU A 215 15.96 -15.09 -8.04
C GLU A 215 15.58 -13.61 -7.90
N PRO A 216 16.49 -12.66 -8.22
CA PRO A 216 16.17 -11.23 -8.22
C PRO A 216 15.15 -10.87 -9.31
N PHE A 217 14.62 -9.65 -9.20
CA PHE A 217 13.68 -9.12 -10.19
C PHE A 217 14.35 -8.91 -11.54
N ASP A 218 13.78 -9.50 -12.57
CA ASP A 218 14.14 -9.28 -13.98
C ASP A 218 13.00 -8.50 -14.66
N VAL A 219 13.27 -7.22 -14.93
CA VAL A 219 12.28 -6.31 -15.51
C VAL A 219 12.00 -6.63 -16.98
N GLU A 220 13.01 -7.10 -17.74
CA GLU A 220 12.83 -7.48 -19.14
C GLU A 220 11.94 -8.72 -19.27
N ARG A 221 12.18 -9.74 -18.45
CA ARG A 221 11.34 -10.94 -18.39
C ARG A 221 9.90 -10.62 -17.97
N ALA A 222 9.72 -9.64 -17.07
CA ALA A 222 8.41 -9.28 -16.56
C ALA A 222 7.62 -8.33 -17.47
N PHE A 223 8.29 -7.35 -18.13
CA PHE A 223 7.64 -6.24 -18.83
C PHE A 223 8.15 -5.98 -20.26
N GLY A 224 9.18 -6.68 -20.71
CA GLY A 224 9.67 -6.67 -22.08
C GLY A 224 8.68 -7.20 -23.14
#